data_18a89c93e55f68de7b466e5a8783db41
#
_entry.id   18a89c93e55f68de7b466e5a8783db41
#
_cell.length_a   1.000
_cell.length_b   1.000
_cell.length_c   1.000
_cell.angle_alpha   90.00
_cell.angle_beta   90.00
_cell.angle_gamma   90.00
#
_symmetry.space_group_name_H-M   'P 1'
#
loop_
_entity.id
_entity.type
_entity.pdbx_description
1 polymer ?
#
loop_
_entity_poly.entity_id
_entity_poly.type
_entity_poly.pdbx_seq_one_letter_code
_entity_poly.pdbx_strand_id
1 'polypeptide(L)'
;DDLEQAQKALDQFLKVAFRGDRPIPYYVLLQADGDNMGMIINEQETIDEHRELSRRLSTFAQKADPIVTEYHGCLIYAGGEDVLALLPMHTAILCAKKLADTFAQDMADFTVLDPQTNKDIRPSLSAGLAIVHHLEPLSNSLEAVRQAEKYAKSIKGKNALAITLTKRGGSERTIGGTWGTLDQRLEYFIDLFLKEDISTQAAYELETLAMTLEGSGDDNYYLPHEAISAEVRRILGRKKASRGTREVSENVVNSLSDLVESKKISVEQLADELIVARELASAYRLAGKEEKR
;
A
#
# COMPACT_ATOMS: atom_id res chain seq x y z
N ASP A 1 12.75 -26.42 34.64
CA ASP A 1 11.58 -26.76 33.83
C ASP A 1 11.80 -26.21 32.44
N ASP A 2 11.82 -27.07 31.43
CA ASP A 2 12.22 -26.71 30.05
C ASP A 2 11.41 -25.53 29.47
N LEU A 3 10.13 -25.44 29.82
CA LEU A 3 9.26 -24.34 29.38
C LEU A 3 9.69 -22.99 29.98
N GLU A 4 10.06 -22.98 31.25
CA GLU A 4 10.51 -21.76 31.94
C GLU A 4 11.88 -21.28 31.42
N GLN A 5 12.76 -22.21 31.10
CA GLN A 5 14.04 -21.89 30.46
C GLN A 5 13.83 -21.35 29.03
N ALA A 6 12.93 -21.95 28.25
CA ALA A 6 12.58 -21.47 26.91
C ALA A 6 11.96 -20.06 26.94
N GLN A 7 11.07 -19.79 27.90
CA GLN A 7 10.51 -18.44 28.10
C GLN A 7 11.58 -17.40 28.44
N LYS A 8 12.49 -17.72 29.36
CA LYS A 8 13.61 -16.84 29.74
C LYS A 8 14.53 -16.56 28.54
N ALA A 9 14.84 -17.58 27.75
CA ALA A 9 15.65 -17.43 26.55
C ALA A 9 14.96 -16.54 25.50
N LEU A 10 13.64 -16.72 25.29
CA LEU A 10 12.84 -15.87 24.40
C LEU A 10 12.82 -14.43 24.90
N ASP A 11 12.59 -14.18 26.19
CA ASP A 11 12.58 -12.83 26.76
C ASP A 11 13.94 -12.14 26.64
N GLN A 12 15.04 -12.87 26.80
CA GLN A 12 16.38 -12.34 26.56
C GLN A 12 16.60 -12.00 25.08
N PHE A 13 16.19 -12.88 24.18
CA PHE A 13 16.26 -12.62 22.75
C PHE A 13 15.46 -11.38 22.36
N LEU A 14 14.22 -11.26 22.82
CA LEU A 14 13.37 -10.11 22.54
C LEU A 14 13.96 -8.80 23.11
N LYS A 15 14.56 -8.83 24.29
CA LYS A 15 15.25 -7.67 24.86
C LYS A 15 16.43 -7.20 24.00
N VAL A 16 17.22 -8.13 23.48
CA VAL A 16 18.40 -7.80 22.66
C VAL A 16 18.01 -7.40 21.24
N ALA A 17 17.15 -8.21 20.59
CA ALA A 17 16.82 -8.02 19.17
C ALA A 17 15.76 -6.93 18.94
N PHE A 18 14.83 -6.74 19.90
CA PHE A 18 13.66 -5.88 19.74
C PHE A 18 13.47 -4.89 20.90
N ARG A 19 14.50 -4.65 21.71
CA ARG A 19 14.45 -3.76 22.88
C ARG A 19 13.33 -4.10 23.88
N GLY A 20 12.89 -5.37 23.89
CA GLY A 20 11.80 -5.86 24.73
C GLY A 20 10.42 -5.88 24.06
N ASP A 21 10.29 -5.31 22.88
CA ASP A 21 9.06 -5.40 22.09
C ASP A 21 8.93 -6.78 21.44
N ARG A 22 7.71 -7.15 21.08
CA ARG A 22 7.46 -8.36 20.29
C ARG A 22 7.51 -8.01 18.80
N PRO A 23 8.06 -8.88 17.95
CA PRO A 23 8.01 -8.68 16.50
C PRO A 23 6.56 -8.58 16.02
N ILE A 24 6.32 -7.76 15.00
CA ILE A 24 5.00 -7.66 14.37
C ILE A 24 4.67 -9.02 13.75
N PRO A 25 3.49 -9.59 14.06
CA PRO A 25 3.10 -10.89 13.53
C PRO A 25 2.54 -10.82 12.09
N TYR A 26 2.77 -9.73 11.39
CA TYR A 26 2.32 -9.49 10.03
C TYR A 26 3.48 -9.42 9.06
N TYR A 27 3.25 -9.91 7.86
CA TYR A 27 4.14 -9.79 6.70
C TYR A 27 3.34 -9.34 5.49
N VAL A 28 4.02 -9.04 4.39
CA VAL A 28 3.38 -8.65 3.14
C VAL A 28 3.66 -9.67 2.07
N LEU A 29 2.60 -10.13 1.41
CA LEU A 29 2.67 -10.73 0.08
C LEU A 29 2.58 -9.62 -0.95
N LEU A 30 3.49 -9.62 -1.92
CA LEU A 30 3.48 -8.78 -3.10
C LEU A 30 3.16 -9.64 -4.30
N GLN A 31 2.18 -9.24 -5.10
CA GLN A 31 1.96 -9.73 -6.45
C GLN A 31 1.91 -8.54 -7.40
N ALA A 32 2.71 -8.60 -8.46
CA ALA A 32 2.73 -7.57 -9.48
C ALA A 32 2.68 -8.21 -10.86
N ASP A 33 2.06 -7.52 -11.82
CA ASP A 33 1.86 -8.02 -13.17
C ASP A 33 1.84 -6.84 -14.16
N GLY A 34 2.44 -7.04 -15.32
CA GLY A 34 2.54 -6.07 -16.40
C GLY A 34 1.19 -5.66 -16.97
N ASP A 35 1.02 -4.35 -17.12
CA ASP A 35 -0.19 -3.76 -17.68
C ASP A 35 -0.15 -3.75 -19.20
N ASN A 36 -1.29 -4.09 -19.81
CA ASN A 36 -1.51 -4.02 -21.27
C ASN A 36 -0.57 -4.92 -22.12
N MET A 37 0.07 -5.92 -21.48
CA MET A 37 1.06 -6.77 -22.16
C MET A 37 0.49 -7.51 -23.37
N GLY A 38 -0.76 -7.95 -23.32
CA GLY A 38 -1.41 -8.57 -24.49
C GLY A 38 -1.48 -7.64 -25.73
N MET A 39 -1.72 -6.34 -25.50
CA MET A 39 -1.71 -5.35 -26.60
C MET A 39 -0.29 -5.13 -27.12
N ILE A 40 0.67 -4.99 -26.21
CA ILE A 40 2.09 -4.81 -26.55
C ILE A 40 2.61 -6.01 -27.35
N ILE A 41 2.28 -7.24 -26.96
CA ILE A 41 2.68 -8.46 -27.66
C ILE A 41 2.07 -8.49 -29.08
N ASN A 42 0.80 -8.12 -29.22
CA ASN A 42 0.10 -8.13 -30.50
C ASN A 42 0.59 -7.06 -31.48
N GLU A 43 1.21 -5.98 -31.00
CA GLU A 43 1.77 -4.91 -31.83
C GLU A 43 3.12 -5.32 -32.49
N GLN A 44 3.77 -6.37 -31.97
CA GLN A 44 5.02 -6.84 -32.56
C GLN A 44 4.72 -7.58 -33.88
N GLU A 45 5.17 -7.04 -35.00
CA GLU A 45 4.89 -7.60 -36.32
C GLU A 45 5.94 -8.62 -36.79
N THR A 46 7.16 -8.52 -36.25
CA THR A 46 8.29 -9.34 -36.68
C THR A 46 8.78 -10.29 -35.58
N ILE A 47 9.42 -11.38 -35.99
CA ILE A 47 10.05 -12.33 -35.06
C ILE A 47 11.14 -11.64 -34.19
N ASP A 48 11.86 -10.68 -34.77
CA ASP A 48 12.93 -10.01 -34.05
C ASP A 48 12.38 -9.04 -32.97
N GLU A 49 11.25 -8.38 -33.23
CA GLU A 49 10.54 -7.58 -32.21
C GLU A 49 10.01 -8.44 -31.09
N HIS A 50 9.40 -9.58 -31.38
CA HIS A 50 8.99 -10.55 -30.34
C HIS A 50 10.17 -11.06 -29.51
N ARG A 51 11.32 -11.31 -30.13
CA ARG A 51 12.54 -11.71 -29.41
C ARG A 51 13.06 -10.61 -28.50
N GLU A 52 13.06 -9.37 -28.98
CA GLU A 52 13.50 -8.22 -28.18
C GLU A 52 12.57 -8.02 -26.98
N LEU A 53 11.26 -8.07 -27.15
CA LEU A 53 10.27 -8.01 -26.07
C LEU A 53 10.53 -9.12 -25.03
N SER A 54 10.67 -10.38 -25.47
CA SER A 54 10.97 -11.52 -24.60
C SER A 54 12.28 -11.33 -23.85
N ARG A 55 13.32 -10.78 -24.50
CA ARG A 55 14.60 -10.48 -23.89
C ARG A 55 14.47 -9.42 -22.79
N ARG A 56 13.69 -8.36 -23.01
CA ARG A 56 13.44 -7.30 -22.03
C ARG A 56 12.69 -7.83 -20.81
N LEU A 57 11.64 -8.62 -21.04
CA LEU A 57 10.88 -9.27 -19.97
C LEU A 57 11.78 -10.22 -19.14
N SER A 58 12.63 -11.01 -19.81
CA SER A 58 13.60 -11.87 -19.12
C SER A 58 14.62 -11.06 -18.30
N THR A 59 15.04 -9.90 -18.82
CA THR A 59 15.96 -9.00 -18.12
C THR A 59 15.31 -8.43 -16.85
N PHE A 60 14.04 -8.01 -16.94
CA PHE A 60 13.29 -7.56 -15.77
C PHE A 60 13.13 -8.67 -14.73
N ALA A 61 12.72 -9.87 -15.15
CA ALA A 61 12.59 -11.02 -14.24
C ALA A 61 13.90 -11.34 -13.50
N GLN A 62 15.07 -11.21 -14.16
CA GLN A 62 16.37 -11.39 -13.52
C GLN A 62 16.72 -10.28 -12.52
N LYS A 63 16.20 -9.06 -12.71
CA LYS A 63 16.40 -7.93 -11.77
C LYS A 63 15.49 -8.02 -10.55
N ALA A 64 14.38 -8.76 -10.63
CA ALA A 64 13.40 -8.84 -9.56
C ALA A 64 14.00 -9.41 -8.26
N ASP A 65 14.81 -10.47 -8.33
CA ASP A 65 15.42 -11.10 -7.15
C ASP A 65 16.40 -10.18 -6.41
N PRO A 66 17.39 -9.54 -7.07
CA PRO A 66 18.23 -8.53 -6.42
C PRO A 66 17.42 -7.39 -5.78
N ILE A 67 16.38 -6.89 -6.46
CA ILE A 67 15.52 -5.83 -5.92
C ILE A 67 14.82 -6.31 -4.65
N VAL A 68 14.13 -7.45 -4.70
CA VAL A 68 13.41 -7.99 -3.54
C VAL A 68 14.34 -8.24 -2.37
N THR A 69 15.55 -8.76 -2.63
CA THR A 69 16.58 -9.02 -1.61
C THR A 69 17.10 -7.73 -0.98
N GLU A 70 17.31 -6.65 -1.76
CA GLU A 70 17.72 -5.34 -1.26
C GLU A 70 16.72 -4.78 -0.23
N TYR A 71 15.42 -5.06 -0.43
CA TYR A 71 14.36 -4.67 0.49
C TYR A 71 14.04 -5.75 1.56
N HIS A 72 14.99 -6.65 1.83
CA HIS A 72 14.89 -7.71 2.84
C HIS A 72 13.74 -8.70 2.61
N GLY A 73 13.29 -8.83 1.37
CA GLY A 73 12.26 -9.76 0.95
C GLY A 73 12.81 -11.12 0.50
N CYS A 74 11.89 -11.99 0.15
CA CYS A 74 12.16 -13.28 -0.47
C CYS A 74 11.32 -13.40 -1.74
N LEU A 75 11.99 -13.50 -2.88
CA LEU A 75 11.30 -13.76 -4.15
C LEU A 75 10.79 -15.20 -4.16
N ILE A 76 9.51 -15.37 -4.49
CA ILE A 76 8.90 -16.69 -4.67
C ILE A 76 8.93 -17.06 -6.16
N TYR A 77 8.56 -16.10 -7.01
CA TYR A 77 8.49 -16.28 -8.45
C TYR A 77 8.71 -14.96 -9.18
N ALA A 78 9.46 -15.00 -10.27
CA ALA A 78 9.51 -13.95 -11.28
C ALA A 78 9.55 -14.60 -12.65
N GLY A 79 8.64 -14.21 -13.53
CA GLY A 79 8.56 -14.78 -14.89
C GLY A 79 7.93 -13.81 -15.86
N GLY A 80 8.74 -13.28 -16.76
CA GLY A 80 8.28 -12.23 -17.66
C GLY A 80 7.93 -10.96 -16.90
N GLU A 81 6.68 -10.59 -16.91
CA GLU A 81 6.09 -9.44 -16.23
C GLU A 81 5.54 -9.73 -14.83
N ASP A 82 5.46 -11.02 -14.45
CA ASP A 82 4.88 -11.45 -13.17
C ASP A 82 5.91 -11.50 -12.07
N VAL A 83 5.56 -10.99 -10.89
CA VAL A 83 6.39 -11.08 -9.67
C VAL A 83 5.52 -11.49 -8.50
N LEU A 84 5.98 -12.48 -7.72
CA LEU A 84 5.41 -12.86 -6.42
C LEU A 84 6.53 -12.90 -5.37
N ALA A 85 6.36 -12.16 -4.28
CA ALA A 85 7.39 -12.07 -3.24
C ALA A 85 6.78 -11.92 -1.83
N LEU A 86 7.58 -12.30 -0.83
CA LEU A 86 7.34 -12.03 0.59
C LEU A 86 8.21 -10.85 1.03
N LEU A 87 7.64 -9.92 1.78
CA LEU A 87 8.32 -8.70 2.21
C LEU A 87 8.02 -8.35 3.67
N PRO A 88 8.97 -7.72 4.38
CA PRO A 88 8.66 -7.04 5.62
C PRO A 88 7.77 -5.83 5.35
N MET A 89 6.85 -5.54 6.28
CA MET A 89 5.88 -4.45 6.10
C MET A 89 6.52 -3.09 5.80
N HIS A 90 7.64 -2.78 6.47
CA HIS A 90 8.29 -1.46 6.37
C HIS A 90 9.07 -1.22 5.06
N THR A 91 9.27 -2.25 4.23
CA THR A 91 9.95 -2.12 2.95
C THR A 91 9.05 -2.41 1.75
N ALA A 92 7.84 -2.93 1.99
CA ALA A 92 6.99 -3.48 0.94
C ALA A 92 6.59 -2.46 -0.14
N ILE A 93 6.16 -1.25 0.24
CA ILE A 93 5.78 -0.20 -0.72
C ILE A 93 6.98 0.24 -1.55
N LEU A 94 8.14 0.43 -0.89
CA LEU A 94 9.36 0.86 -1.58
C LEU A 94 9.86 -0.21 -2.57
N CYS A 95 9.79 -1.48 -2.19
CA CYS A 95 10.12 -2.59 -3.06
C CYS A 95 9.19 -2.65 -4.28
N ALA A 96 7.87 -2.58 -4.05
CA ALA A 96 6.87 -2.59 -5.11
C ALA A 96 7.06 -1.41 -6.08
N LYS A 97 7.33 -0.21 -5.56
CA LYS A 97 7.63 0.98 -6.37
C LYS A 97 8.90 0.79 -7.19
N LYS A 98 9.96 0.24 -6.60
CA LYS A 98 11.22 -0.03 -7.30
C LYS A 98 11.04 -1.03 -8.44
N LEU A 99 10.24 -2.08 -8.23
CA LEU A 99 9.89 -3.04 -9.28
C LEU A 99 9.11 -2.35 -10.41
N ALA A 100 8.10 -1.53 -10.07
CA ALA A 100 7.30 -0.80 -11.07
C ALA A 100 8.16 0.18 -11.90
N ASP A 101 9.04 0.94 -11.24
CA ASP A 101 9.95 1.87 -11.93
C ASP A 101 10.97 1.13 -12.84
N THR A 102 11.49 0.00 -12.35
CA THR A 102 12.43 -0.82 -13.14
C THR A 102 11.72 -1.42 -14.36
N PHE A 103 10.50 -1.93 -14.20
CA PHE A 103 9.71 -2.44 -15.31
C PHE A 103 9.43 -1.34 -16.35
N ALA A 104 8.95 -0.18 -15.92
CA ALA A 104 8.67 0.95 -16.80
C ALA A 104 9.93 1.41 -17.55
N GLN A 105 11.11 1.39 -16.91
CA GLN A 105 12.38 1.72 -17.54
C GLN A 105 12.82 0.67 -18.55
N ASP A 106 12.73 -0.62 -18.23
CA ASP A 106 13.14 -1.70 -19.13
C ASP A 106 12.22 -1.80 -20.35
N MET A 107 10.96 -1.41 -20.21
CA MET A 107 9.94 -1.45 -21.24
C MET A 107 9.70 -0.10 -21.94
N ALA A 108 10.53 0.91 -21.70
CA ALA A 108 10.31 2.28 -22.16
C ALA A 108 10.26 2.45 -23.69
N ASP A 109 10.90 1.54 -24.42
CA ASP A 109 10.94 1.56 -25.90
C ASP A 109 9.67 1.00 -26.56
N PHE A 110 8.79 0.35 -25.77
CA PHE A 110 7.55 -0.22 -26.25
C PHE A 110 6.39 0.74 -26.03
N THR A 111 5.59 0.94 -27.05
CA THR A 111 4.36 1.72 -26.98
C THR A 111 3.30 1.05 -27.83
N VAL A 112 2.04 1.21 -27.47
CA VAL A 112 0.89 0.76 -28.26
C VAL A 112 -0.16 1.86 -28.28
N LEU A 113 -0.80 2.04 -29.41
CA LEU A 113 -1.89 2.99 -29.53
C LEU A 113 -3.16 2.42 -28.90
N ASP A 114 -3.73 3.12 -27.93
CA ASP A 114 -5.03 2.78 -27.37
C ASP A 114 -6.14 3.03 -28.40
N PRO A 115 -6.84 2.00 -28.85
CA PRO A 115 -7.85 2.15 -29.90
C PRO A 115 -9.08 2.96 -29.45
N GLN A 116 -9.28 3.11 -28.13
CA GLN A 116 -10.42 3.85 -27.57
C GLN A 116 -10.11 5.34 -27.37
N THR A 117 -8.90 5.66 -26.94
CA THR A 117 -8.51 7.03 -26.61
C THR A 117 -7.59 7.68 -27.63
N ASN A 118 -7.09 6.91 -28.59
CA ASN A 118 -6.10 7.30 -29.60
C ASN A 118 -4.84 7.95 -28.98
N LYS A 119 -4.42 7.43 -27.81
CA LYS A 119 -3.21 7.86 -27.09
C LYS A 119 -2.23 6.71 -27.01
N ASP A 120 -0.95 7.05 -26.99
CA ASP A 120 0.11 6.09 -26.73
C ASP A 120 0.04 5.58 -25.29
N ILE A 121 -0.05 4.27 -25.13
CA ILE A 121 0.07 3.56 -23.87
C ILE A 121 1.47 2.94 -23.80
N ARG A 122 2.13 3.13 -22.67
CA ARG A 122 3.38 2.44 -22.36
C ARG A 122 3.12 1.30 -21.37
N PRO A 123 3.90 0.21 -21.46
CA PRO A 123 3.85 -0.84 -20.45
C PRO A 123 4.15 -0.27 -19.06
N SER A 124 3.37 -0.67 -18.09
CA SER A 124 3.55 -0.34 -16.66
C SER A 124 3.37 -1.59 -15.83
N LEU A 125 3.65 -1.50 -14.54
CA LEU A 125 3.47 -2.59 -13.60
C LEU A 125 2.47 -2.17 -12.52
N SER A 126 1.34 -2.87 -12.46
CA SER A 126 0.41 -2.75 -11.35
C SER A 126 0.75 -3.77 -10.26
N ALA A 127 0.64 -3.38 -8.99
CA ALA A 127 1.00 -4.21 -7.86
C ALA A 127 -0.12 -4.28 -6.82
N GLY A 128 -0.36 -5.48 -6.31
CA GLY A 128 -1.14 -5.75 -5.12
C GLY A 128 -0.24 -6.11 -3.95
N LEU A 129 -0.52 -5.56 -2.78
CA LEU A 129 0.11 -5.93 -1.51
C LEU A 129 -0.96 -6.45 -0.57
N ALA A 130 -0.75 -7.62 0.05
CA ALA A 130 -1.59 -8.14 1.11
C ALA A 130 -0.81 -8.16 2.42
N ILE A 131 -1.24 -7.34 3.39
CA ILE A 131 -0.72 -7.34 4.76
C ILE A 131 -1.50 -8.39 5.53
N VAL A 132 -0.84 -9.50 5.85
CA VAL A 132 -1.48 -10.68 6.43
C VAL A 132 -0.77 -11.16 7.69
N HIS A 133 -1.52 -11.77 8.59
CA HIS A 133 -0.97 -12.34 9.82
C HIS A 133 -0.28 -13.69 9.51
N HIS A 134 0.87 -13.98 10.15
CA HIS A 134 1.66 -15.19 9.89
C HIS A 134 0.92 -16.51 10.19
N LEU A 135 -0.17 -16.47 10.95
CA LEU A 135 -1.04 -17.63 11.20
C LEU A 135 -2.21 -17.76 10.22
N GLU A 136 -2.34 -16.82 9.25
CA GLU A 136 -3.34 -16.95 8.21
C GLU A 136 -2.96 -18.07 7.25
N PRO A 137 -3.89 -18.94 6.84
CA PRO A 137 -3.62 -19.93 5.81
C PRO A 137 -3.04 -19.30 4.54
N LEU A 138 -1.98 -19.87 4.00
CA LEU A 138 -1.31 -19.33 2.80
C LEU A 138 -2.27 -19.19 1.61
N SER A 139 -3.25 -20.10 1.48
CA SER A 139 -4.29 -20.02 0.44
C SER A 139 -5.09 -18.73 0.51
N ASN A 140 -5.48 -18.31 1.73
CA ASN A 140 -6.23 -17.08 1.94
C ASN A 140 -5.35 -15.84 1.67
N SER A 141 -4.10 -15.91 2.10
CA SER A 141 -3.11 -14.85 1.86
C SER A 141 -2.83 -14.66 0.36
N LEU A 142 -2.74 -15.76 -0.39
CA LEU A 142 -2.58 -15.72 -1.85
C LEU A 142 -3.83 -15.18 -2.54
N GLU A 143 -5.02 -15.51 -2.06
CA GLU A 143 -6.26 -14.96 -2.61
C GLU A 143 -6.35 -13.45 -2.32
N ALA A 144 -6.02 -13.00 -1.11
CA ALA A 144 -6.01 -11.59 -0.74
C ALA A 144 -5.07 -10.78 -1.65
N VAL A 145 -3.86 -11.27 -1.92
CA VAL A 145 -2.91 -10.53 -2.79
C VAL A 145 -3.36 -10.52 -4.25
N ARG A 146 -3.98 -11.60 -4.74
CA ARG A 146 -4.58 -11.64 -6.09
C ARG A 146 -5.73 -10.66 -6.24
N GLN A 147 -6.58 -10.54 -5.22
CA GLN A 147 -7.67 -9.56 -5.22
C GLN A 147 -7.13 -8.13 -5.17
N ALA A 148 -6.09 -7.88 -4.38
CA ALA A 148 -5.41 -6.58 -4.36
C ALA A 148 -4.82 -6.23 -5.75
N GLU A 149 -4.12 -7.16 -6.41
CA GLU A 149 -3.57 -6.96 -7.76
C GLU A 149 -4.68 -6.68 -8.78
N LYS A 150 -5.76 -7.47 -8.79
CA LYS A 150 -6.92 -7.23 -9.65
C LYS A 150 -7.55 -5.86 -9.41
N TYR A 151 -7.63 -5.45 -8.15
CA TYR A 151 -8.13 -4.11 -7.80
C TYR A 151 -7.21 -3.02 -8.36
N ALA A 152 -5.89 -3.14 -8.21
CA ALA A 152 -4.93 -2.22 -8.82
C ALA A 152 -5.13 -2.11 -10.34
N LYS A 153 -5.28 -3.24 -11.04
CA LYS A 153 -5.54 -3.28 -12.49
C LYS A 153 -6.90 -2.74 -12.91
N SER A 154 -7.87 -2.69 -12.00
CA SER A 154 -9.19 -2.08 -12.26
C SER A 154 -9.18 -0.55 -12.18
N ILE A 155 -8.15 0.05 -11.58
CA ILE A 155 -8.01 1.50 -11.49
C ILE A 155 -7.79 2.08 -12.89
N LYS A 156 -8.53 3.14 -13.19
CA LYS A 156 -8.46 3.78 -14.50
C LYS A 156 -7.04 4.22 -14.83
N GLY A 157 -6.53 3.74 -15.94
CA GLY A 157 -5.16 4.01 -16.40
C GLY A 157 -4.15 2.96 -15.92
N LYS A 158 -4.58 2.03 -15.04
CA LYS A 158 -3.67 1.04 -14.44
C LYS A 158 -2.44 1.72 -13.82
N ASN A 159 -1.23 1.18 -13.95
CA ASN A 159 -0.01 1.75 -13.34
C ASN A 159 -0.27 2.12 -11.89
N ALA A 160 -0.73 1.15 -11.11
CA ALA A 160 -1.37 1.37 -9.82
C ALA A 160 -0.86 0.43 -8.74
N LEU A 161 -1.07 0.87 -7.50
CA LEU A 161 -0.84 0.10 -6.29
C LEU A 161 -2.19 -0.13 -5.60
N ALA A 162 -2.41 -1.35 -5.11
CA ALA A 162 -3.46 -1.60 -4.13
C ALA A 162 -2.90 -2.35 -2.92
N ILE A 163 -3.44 -2.05 -1.74
CA ILE A 163 -3.02 -2.67 -0.48
C ILE A 163 -4.25 -3.19 0.23
N THR A 164 -4.28 -4.49 0.50
CA THR A 164 -5.29 -5.13 1.33
C THR A 164 -4.71 -5.42 2.71
N LEU A 165 -5.36 -4.92 3.75
CA LEU A 165 -5.03 -5.20 5.14
C LEU A 165 -6.04 -6.17 5.72
N THR A 166 -5.60 -7.39 6.05
CA THR A 166 -6.41 -8.41 6.71
C THR A 166 -6.00 -8.55 8.17
N LYS A 167 -6.85 -8.11 9.09
CA LYS A 167 -6.62 -8.25 10.54
C LYS A 167 -7.38 -9.44 11.10
N ARG A 168 -6.76 -10.13 12.07
CA ARG A 168 -7.49 -11.16 12.85
C ARG A 168 -8.64 -10.51 13.64
N GLY A 169 -9.87 -10.90 13.30
CA GLY A 169 -11.07 -10.39 13.97
C GLY A 169 -11.52 -8.97 13.56
N GLY A 170 -10.96 -8.42 12.47
CA GLY A 170 -11.39 -7.16 11.87
C GLY A 170 -11.91 -7.33 10.44
N SER A 171 -12.54 -6.29 9.91
CA SER A 171 -12.90 -6.23 8.49
C SER A 171 -11.65 -6.11 7.63
N GLU A 172 -11.66 -6.75 6.47
CA GLU A 172 -10.68 -6.54 5.42
C GLU A 172 -10.83 -5.13 4.85
N ARG A 173 -9.69 -4.47 4.57
CA ARG A 173 -9.65 -3.13 3.98
C ARG A 173 -8.78 -3.15 2.75
N THR A 174 -9.29 -2.62 1.67
CA THR A 174 -8.52 -2.48 0.43
C THR A 174 -8.49 -1.02 0.01
N ILE A 175 -7.29 -0.47 -0.11
CA ILE A 175 -7.04 0.86 -0.64
C ILE A 175 -6.32 0.74 -1.97
N GLY A 176 -6.50 1.70 -2.87
CA GLY A 176 -5.85 1.69 -4.17
C GLY A 176 -5.74 3.06 -4.80
N GLY A 177 -4.73 3.21 -5.65
CA GLY A 177 -4.48 4.43 -6.42
C GLY A 177 -3.30 4.27 -7.37
N THR A 178 -3.15 5.21 -8.29
CA THR A 178 -2.03 5.21 -9.23
C THR A 178 -0.70 5.46 -8.53
N TRP A 179 0.38 4.90 -9.08
CA TRP A 179 1.73 5.23 -8.66
C TRP A 179 1.98 6.73 -8.78
N GLY A 180 2.73 7.29 -7.83
CA GLY A 180 2.96 8.73 -7.68
C GLY A 180 1.81 9.46 -6.97
N THR A 181 0.73 8.78 -6.63
CA THR A 181 -0.42 9.35 -5.90
C THR A 181 -0.65 8.64 -4.57
N LEU A 182 -1.00 7.36 -4.58
CA LEU A 182 -1.27 6.60 -3.35
C LEU A 182 0.00 6.39 -2.52
N ASP A 183 1.09 5.95 -3.15
CA ASP A 183 2.38 5.73 -2.50
C ASP A 183 2.89 7.00 -1.79
N GLN A 184 2.81 8.16 -2.44
CA GLN A 184 3.20 9.45 -1.83
C GLN A 184 2.28 9.86 -0.67
N ARG A 185 0.96 9.66 -0.79
CA ARG A 185 0.04 9.94 0.33
C ARG A 185 0.32 9.02 1.51
N LEU A 186 0.52 7.73 1.27
CA LEU A 186 0.85 6.77 2.32
C LEU A 186 2.18 7.12 2.99
N GLU A 187 3.19 7.53 2.24
CA GLU A 187 4.45 7.99 2.80
C GLU A 187 4.23 9.19 3.74
N TYR A 188 3.45 10.17 3.31
CA TYR A 188 3.10 11.32 4.15
C TYR A 188 2.33 10.90 5.41
N PHE A 189 1.33 10.01 5.29
CA PHE A 189 0.55 9.56 6.43
C PHE A 189 1.38 8.71 7.42
N ILE A 190 2.28 7.87 6.91
CA ILE A 190 3.25 7.12 7.73
C ILE A 190 4.09 8.10 8.54
N ASP A 191 4.61 9.16 7.91
CA ASP A 191 5.42 10.19 8.58
C ASP A 191 4.63 10.94 9.68
N LEU A 192 3.35 11.24 9.45
CA LEU A 192 2.49 11.82 10.50
C LEU A 192 2.37 10.93 11.73
N PHE A 193 2.21 9.61 11.53
CA PHE A 193 2.18 8.66 12.64
C PHE A 193 3.54 8.49 13.30
N LEU A 194 4.63 8.44 12.54
CA LEU A 194 6.00 8.33 13.08
C LEU A 194 6.36 9.54 13.94
N LYS A 195 6.02 10.75 13.49
CA LYS A 195 6.23 12.01 14.23
C LYS A 195 5.21 12.24 15.33
N GLU A 196 4.22 11.34 15.44
CA GLU A 196 3.09 11.48 16.37
C GLU A 196 2.27 12.76 16.20
N ASP A 197 2.26 13.31 14.97
CA ASP A 197 1.51 14.52 14.63
C ASP A 197 0.01 14.25 14.49
N ILE A 198 -0.41 12.99 14.33
CA ILE A 198 -1.80 12.56 14.31
C ILE A 198 -2.04 11.40 15.28
N SER A 199 -3.24 11.36 15.90
CA SER A 199 -3.62 10.27 16.77
C SER A 199 -4.27 9.11 16.01
N THR A 200 -4.03 7.89 16.45
CA THR A 200 -4.72 6.69 15.97
C THR A 200 -6.25 6.82 15.99
N GLN A 201 -6.77 7.49 17.03
CA GLN A 201 -8.22 7.66 17.23
C GLN A 201 -8.85 8.53 16.14
N ALA A 202 -8.10 9.46 15.53
CA ALA A 202 -8.62 10.28 14.43
C ALA A 202 -9.03 9.44 13.21
N ALA A 203 -8.23 8.45 12.84
CA ALA A 203 -8.54 7.55 11.73
C ALA A 203 -9.85 6.76 11.95
N TYR A 204 -10.06 6.24 13.18
CA TYR A 204 -11.28 5.50 13.51
C TYR A 204 -12.53 6.39 13.63
N GLU A 205 -12.39 7.66 14.05
CA GLU A 205 -13.52 8.59 14.03
C GLU A 205 -13.91 8.99 12.60
N LEU A 206 -12.94 9.13 11.70
CA LEU A 206 -13.22 9.33 10.28
C LEU A 206 -13.91 8.12 9.66
N GLU A 207 -13.51 6.90 10.04
CA GLU A 207 -14.20 5.67 9.64
C GLU A 207 -15.66 5.66 10.13
N THR A 208 -15.89 6.02 11.40
CA THR A 208 -17.24 6.12 11.96
C THR A 208 -18.08 7.16 11.21
N LEU A 209 -17.49 8.28 10.84
CA LEU A 209 -18.14 9.29 10.00
C LEU A 209 -18.51 8.72 8.63
N ALA A 210 -17.58 8.02 7.97
CA ALA A 210 -17.80 7.39 6.67
C ALA A 210 -18.98 6.41 6.73
N MET A 211 -18.98 5.49 7.71
CA MET A 211 -20.09 4.53 7.93
C MET A 211 -21.44 5.22 8.18
N THR A 212 -21.42 6.37 8.88
CA THR A 212 -22.64 7.15 9.14
C THR A 212 -23.20 7.76 7.85
N LEU A 213 -22.31 8.21 6.97
CA LEU A 213 -22.68 8.78 5.67
C LEU A 213 -23.27 7.73 4.72
N GLU A 214 -22.72 6.50 4.74
CA GLU A 214 -23.24 5.38 3.92
C GLU A 214 -24.56 4.82 4.44
N GLY A 215 -24.73 4.72 5.78
CA GLY A 215 -25.92 4.20 6.43
C GLY A 215 -27.15 5.11 6.31
N SER A 216 -26.98 6.34 5.83
CA SER A 216 -28.06 7.31 5.59
C SER A 216 -28.82 7.01 4.27
N GLY A 217 -28.95 5.76 3.87
CA GLY A 217 -29.57 5.30 2.62
C GLY A 217 -31.05 5.69 2.38
N ASP A 218 -31.53 6.71 3.07
CA ASP A 218 -32.75 7.41 2.71
C ASP A 218 -32.38 8.52 1.72
N ASP A 219 -32.86 8.43 0.49
CA ASP A 219 -32.60 9.35 -0.64
C ASP A 219 -32.83 10.85 -0.32
N ASN A 220 -33.29 11.18 0.88
CA ASN A 220 -33.58 12.51 1.36
C ASN A 220 -32.53 13.15 2.32
N TYR A 221 -31.47 12.44 2.71
CA TYR A 221 -30.45 12.98 3.64
C TYR A 221 -29.09 13.09 2.96
N TYR A 222 -28.98 14.01 2.00
CA TYR A 222 -27.70 14.35 1.38
C TYR A 222 -27.06 15.45 2.22
N LEU A 223 -26.03 15.08 3.02
CA LEU A 223 -25.21 16.11 3.68
C LEU A 223 -24.43 16.87 2.59
N PRO A 224 -24.50 18.21 2.59
CA PRO A 224 -23.69 19.01 1.68
C PRO A 224 -22.21 18.69 1.86
N HIS A 225 -21.45 18.68 0.78
CA HIS A 225 -20.04 18.35 0.80
C HIS A 225 -19.23 19.27 1.75
N GLU A 226 -19.65 20.54 1.87
CA GLU A 226 -19.09 21.50 2.80
C GLU A 226 -19.31 21.08 4.27
N ALA A 227 -20.44 20.47 4.60
CA ALA A 227 -20.71 19.96 5.94
C ALA A 227 -19.83 18.75 6.26
N ILE A 228 -19.62 17.87 5.30
CA ILE A 228 -18.71 16.70 5.43
C ILE A 228 -17.28 17.20 5.67
N SER A 229 -16.80 18.15 4.87
CA SER A 229 -15.46 18.72 5.00
C SER A 229 -15.27 19.45 6.34
N ALA A 230 -16.30 20.17 6.80
CA ALA A 230 -16.29 20.82 8.11
C ALA A 230 -16.21 19.81 9.26
N GLU A 231 -16.92 18.67 9.16
CA GLU A 231 -16.88 17.60 10.15
C GLU A 231 -15.53 16.87 10.18
N VAL A 232 -14.94 16.59 9.01
CA VAL A 232 -13.57 16.07 8.91
C VAL A 232 -12.58 17.01 9.61
N ARG A 233 -12.67 18.30 9.33
CA ARG A 233 -11.84 19.35 9.95
C ARG A 233 -12.04 19.39 11.46
N ARG A 234 -13.28 19.28 11.94
CA ARG A 234 -13.63 19.22 13.35
C ARG A 234 -13.06 17.99 14.05
N ILE A 235 -13.15 16.81 13.43
CA ILE A 235 -12.58 15.56 13.97
C ILE A 235 -11.07 15.69 14.11
N LEU A 236 -10.38 16.11 13.05
CA LEU A 236 -8.92 16.26 13.05
C LEU A 236 -8.45 17.32 14.04
N GLY A 237 -9.10 18.49 14.09
CA GLY A 237 -8.71 19.62 14.92
C GLY A 237 -8.95 19.43 16.43
N ARG A 238 -9.92 18.56 16.82
CA ARG A 238 -10.17 18.25 18.25
C ARG A 238 -9.20 17.24 18.84
N LYS A 239 -8.42 16.56 18.03
CA LYS A 239 -7.55 15.51 18.49
C LYS A 239 -6.23 16.07 18.97
N LYS A 240 -5.78 15.55 20.12
CA LYS A 240 -4.41 15.74 20.55
C LYS A 240 -3.52 14.78 19.76
N ALA A 241 -2.34 15.25 19.41
CA ALA A 241 -1.27 14.40 18.91
C ALA A 241 -1.01 13.25 19.90
N SER A 242 -0.46 12.15 19.47
CA SER A 242 -0.40 10.88 20.24
C SER A 242 0.20 11.02 21.65
N ARG A 243 1.07 12.00 21.90
CA ARG A 243 1.66 12.27 23.23
C ARG A 243 0.79 13.11 24.17
N GLY A 244 -0.46 13.39 23.81
CA GLY A 244 -1.48 13.89 24.73
C GLY A 244 -1.36 15.35 25.19
N THR A 245 -0.31 16.08 24.81
CA THR A 245 -0.05 17.46 25.25
C THR A 245 -0.15 18.50 24.14
N ARG A 246 -0.07 18.09 22.88
CA ARG A 246 -0.07 18.98 21.72
C ARG A 246 -1.31 18.73 20.85
N GLU A 247 -1.94 19.79 20.40
CA GLU A 247 -2.98 19.71 19.38
C GLU A 247 -2.38 19.37 18.03
N VAL A 248 -3.17 18.71 17.16
CA VAL A 248 -2.78 18.49 15.76
C VAL A 248 -2.54 19.85 15.11
N SER A 249 -1.42 20.01 14.42
CA SER A 249 -1.10 21.30 13.82
C SER A 249 -2.13 21.68 12.74
N GLU A 250 -2.42 22.97 12.63
CA GLU A 250 -3.38 23.48 11.63
C GLU A 250 -2.98 23.10 10.20
N ASN A 251 -1.68 23.04 9.91
CA ASN A 251 -1.17 22.58 8.61
C ASN A 251 -1.56 21.13 8.30
N VAL A 252 -1.48 20.23 9.29
CA VAL A 252 -1.88 18.82 9.12
C VAL A 252 -3.40 18.72 8.93
N VAL A 253 -4.18 19.46 9.77
CA VAL A 253 -5.64 19.51 9.65
C VAL A 253 -6.04 19.97 8.24
N ASN A 254 -5.46 21.07 7.76
CA ASN A 254 -5.73 21.60 6.43
C ASN A 254 -5.34 20.61 5.33
N SER A 255 -4.12 20.07 5.37
CA SER A 255 -3.64 19.12 4.35
C SER A 255 -4.54 17.89 4.21
N LEU A 256 -5.00 17.31 5.33
CA LEU A 256 -5.88 16.15 5.30
C LEU A 256 -7.30 16.50 4.87
N SER A 257 -7.84 17.63 5.37
CA SER A 257 -9.19 18.08 5.02
C SER A 257 -9.29 18.46 3.54
N ASP A 258 -8.26 19.08 2.98
CA ASP A 258 -8.21 19.50 1.58
C ASP A 258 -8.27 18.31 0.60
N LEU A 259 -7.82 17.12 1.02
CA LEU A 259 -7.97 15.90 0.22
C LEU A 259 -9.45 15.54 0.00
N VAL A 260 -10.27 15.69 1.04
CA VAL A 260 -11.70 15.45 0.96
C VAL A 260 -12.42 16.63 0.31
N GLU A 261 -12.11 17.85 0.72
CA GLU A 261 -12.73 19.09 0.20
C GLU A 261 -12.53 19.25 -1.30
N SER A 262 -11.33 18.93 -1.80
CA SER A 262 -11.02 18.94 -3.25
C SER A 262 -11.57 17.73 -4.00
N LYS A 263 -12.31 16.82 -3.35
CA LYS A 263 -12.85 15.57 -3.92
C LYS A 263 -11.79 14.66 -4.52
N LYS A 264 -10.55 14.74 -4.06
CA LYS A 264 -9.48 13.84 -4.48
C LYS A 264 -9.69 12.43 -3.94
N ILE A 265 -10.18 12.33 -2.70
CA ILE A 265 -10.55 11.07 -2.04
C ILE A 265 -11.84 11.25 -1.21
N SER A 266 -12.53 10.15 -0.95
CA SER A 266 -13.67 10.11 -0.01
C SER A 266 -13.20 10.13 1.44
N VAL A 267 -14.13 10.37 2.38
CA VAL A 267 -13.84 10.24 3.84
C VAL A 267 -13.46 8.81 4.19
N GLU A 268 -14.15 7.82 3.60
CA GLU A 268 -13.87 6.40 3.76
C GLU A 268 -12.43 6.09 3.30
N GLN A 269 -12.08 6.51 2.09
CA GLN A 269 -10.73 6.30 1.57
C GLN A 269 -9.67 6.97 2.44
N LEU A 270 -9.90 8.18 2.96
CA LEU A 270 -8.99 8.85 3.89
C LEU A 270 -8.82 8.03 5.17
N ALA A 271 -9.93 7.54 5.75
CA ALA A 271 -9.91 6.73 6.97
C ALA A 271 -9.12 5.43 6.76
N ASP A 272 -9.40 4.71 5.67
CA ASP A 272 -8.75 3.44 5.36
C ASP A 272 -7.26 3.61 5.06
N GLU A 273 -6.88 4.63 4.30
CA GLU A 273 -5.47 4.96 4.03
C GLU A 273 -4.72 5.32 5.34
N LEU A 274 -5.34 6.08 6.25
CA LEU A 274 -4.75 6.40 7.56
C LEU A 274 -4.60 5.15 8.44
N ILE A 275 -5.58 4.24 8.43
CA ILE A 275 -5.52 2.98 9.19
C ILE A 275 -4.39 2.09 8.66
N VAL A 276 -4.26 1.95 7.34
CA VAL A 276 -3.16 1.19 6.72
C VAL A 276 -1.80 1.85 7.02
N ALA A 277 -1.69 3.17 6.87
CA ALA A 277 -0.47 3.91 7.17
C ALA A 277 -0.02 3.77 8.62
N ARG A 278 -0.96 3.71 9.58
CA ARG A 278 -0.66 3.46 10.99
C ARG A 278 -0.01 2.09 11.22
N GLU A 279 -0.54 1.03 10.58
CA GLU A 279 0.04 -0.31 10.70
C GLU A 279 1.46 -0.35 10.12
N LEU A 280 1.66 0.28 8.96
CA LEU A 280 2.97 0.42 8.35
C LEU A 280 3.93 1.23 9.24
N ALA A 281 3.49 2.34 9.83
CA ALA A 281 4.29 3.15 10.75
C ALA A 281 4.75 2.33 11.98
N SER A 282 3.88 1.45 12.50
CA SER A 282 4.26 0.54 13.58
C SER A 282 5.41 -0.39 13.18
N ALA A 283 5.42 -0.87 11.93
CA ALA A 283 6.50 -1.67 11.40
C ALA A 283 7.81 -0.88 11.24
N TYR A 284 7.73 0.37 10.78
CA TYR A 284 8.89 1.26 10.69
C TYR A 284 9.54 1.52 12.06
N ARG A 285 8.73 1.76 13.11
CA ARG A 285 9.22 1.94 14.48
C ARG A 285 10.03 0.74 14.96
N LEU A 286 9.48 -0.46 14.82
CA LEU A 286 10.16 -1.68 15.24
C LEU A 286 11.42 -1.98 14.42
N ALA A 287 11.45 -1.58 13.17
CA ALA A 287 12.64 -1.69 12.32
C ALA A 287 13.74 -0.66 12.65
N GLY A 288 13.50 0.27 13.60
CA GLY A 288 14.47 1.30 13.99
C GLY A 288 14.75 2.34 12.90
N LYS A 289 13.80 2.57 11.99
CA LYS A 289 13.93 3.52 10.87
C LYS A 289 13.30 4.88 11.12
N GLU A 290 12.95 5.20 12.37
CA GLU A 290 12.37 6.50 12.74
C GLU A 290 13.30 7.68 12.50
N GLU A 291 14.62 7.47 12.60
CA GLU A 291 15.62 8.54 12.57
C GLU A 291 16.19 8.85 11.17
N LYS A 292 15.77 8.14 10.13
CA LYS A 292 16.36 8.25 8.77
C LYS A 292 15.44 8.88 7.72
N ARG A 293 14.30 9.44 8.14
CA ARG A 293 13.37 10.16 7.25
C ARG A 293 13.32 11.66 7.52
#